data_2ecdb12a164049bea9a1c392f2bebeee
#
_entry.id   2ecdb12a164049bea9a1c392f2bebeee
#
_cell.length_a   1.000
_cell.length_b   1.000
_cell.length_c   1.000
_cell.angle_alpha   90.00
_cell.angle_beta   90.00
_cell.angle_gamma   90.00
#
_symmetry.space_group_name_H-M   'P 1'
#
loop_
_entity.id
_entity.type
_entity.pdbx_description
1 polymer ?
#
loop_
_entity_poly.entity_id
_entity_poly.type
_entity_poly.pdbx_seq_one_letter_code
_entity_poly.pdbx_strand_id
1 'polypeptide(L)'
;MPLKSSLCYSVALATVATATLAPVASAATFNFSFGNVGGPVSGTVQGTLTLPDGDGTNLSATSLIVTSAPSALGYTLPFDVLANFTTVFGNSFTVSGGVITASSFGALSIGGAFALNFSPGNFGSLFNVQGSGAALSGVVDLNSTTLTYSPAAPTTVPEPSTVLGLLSVAGVGLLCKGRKLEK
;
A
#
# COMPACT_ATOMS: atom_id res chain seq x y z
N MET A 1 -43.35 15.11 52.22
CA MET A 1 -43.28 14.23 51.05
C MET A 1 -42.58 14.94 49.93
N PRO A 2 -41.41 14.58 49.50
CA PRO A 2 -40.90 15.03 48.21
C PRO A 2 -40.52 13.85 47.32
N LEU A 3 -41.26 13.73 46.26
CA LEU A 3 -40.95 12.92 45.09
C LEU A 3 -40.30 13.82 44.02
N LYS A 4 -39.01 13.98 44.03
CA LYS A 4 -38.27 14.64 42.91
C LYS A 4 -36.83 14.14 42.89
N SER A 5 -36.57 12.96 42.31
CA SER A 5 -35.21 12.60 41.94
C SER A 5 -35.08 11.32 41.08
N SER A 6 -36.02 11.09 40.14
CA SER A 6 -35.96 9.86 39.34
C SER A 6 -36.00 10.08 37.82
N LEU A 7 -35.78 11.29 37.32
CA LEU A 7 -35.94 11.57 35.90
C LEU A 7 -34.68 11.89 35.12
N CYS A 8 -33.50 11.81 35.73
CA CYS A 8 -32.26 12.15 35.01
C CYS A 8 -31.42 10.97 34.58
N TYR A 9 -31.86 9.74 34.80
CA TYR A 9 -31.05 8.53 34.44
C TYR A 9 -31.39 7.88 33.11
N SER A 10 -32.46 8.29 32.43
CA SER A 10 -32.96 7.58 31.24
C SER A 10 -32.59 8.21 29.89
N VAL A 11 -31.93 9.36 29.85
CA VAL A 11 -31.64 10.05 28.57
C VAL A 11 -30.18 9.87 28.11
N ALA A 12 -29.30 9.37 28.95
CA ALA A 12 -27.87 9.26 28.61
C ALA A 12 -27.46 7.95 27.91
N LEU A 13 -28.39 7.01 27.70
CA LEU A 13 -28.06 5.69 27.13
C LEU A 13 -28.47 5.49 25.67
N ALA A 14 -29.04 6.47 25.02
CA ALA A 14 -29.66 6.29 23.68
C ALA A 14 -28.85 6.84 22.52
N THR A 15 -27.64 7.36 22.70
CA THR A 15 -26.84 7.95 21.62
C THR A 15 -25.51 7.26 21.33
N VAL A 16 -25.32 6.03 21.78
CA VAL A 16 -24.18 5.19 21.39
C VAL A 16 -24.64 4.13 20.39
N ALA A 17 -25.40 4.51 19.41
CA ALA A 17 -25.79 3.57 18.38
C ALA A 17 -25.45 4.11 17.00
N THR A 18 -24.75 3.28 16.25
CA THR A 18 -24.56 3.33 14.80
C THR A 18 -23.58 4.36 14.26
N ALA A 19 -22.34 4.36 14.75
CA ALA A 19 -21.28 4.51 13.80
C ALA A 19 -21.19 3.16 13.03
N THR A 20 -21.92 3.05 11.94
CA THR A 20 -21.67 1.99 10.96
C THR A 20 -20.22 2.19 10.51
N LEU A 21 -19.34 1.34 11.01
CA LEU A 21 -17.98 1.24 10.50
C LEU A 21 -18.11 0.83 9.03
N ALA A 22 -18.11 1.80 8.14
CA ALA A 22 -17.92 1.51 6.73
C ALA A 22 -16.60 0.70 6.66
N PRO A 23 -16.58 -0.47 6.00
CA PRO A 23 -15.36 -1.22 5.84
C PRO A 23 -14.35 -0.28 5.19
N VAL A 24 -13.30 0.06 5.93
CA VAL A 24 -12.17 0.78 5.34
C VAL A 24 -11.61 -0.18 4.32
N ALA A 25 -11.60 0.23 3.04
CA ALA A 25 -10.94 -0.54 2.01
C ALA A 25 -9.48 -0.70 2.45
N SER A 26 -9.13 -1.88 2.90
CA SER A 26 -7.77 -2.20 3.32
C SER A 26 -6.93 -2.41 2.07
N ALA A 27 -5.68 -2.01 2.12
CA ALA A 27 -4.73 -2.17 1.05
C ALA A 27 -3.47 -2.83 1.59
N ALA A 28 -3.01 -3.87 0.93
CA ALA A 28 -1.78 -4.55 1.27
C ALA A 28 -0.60 -3.94 0.49
N THR A 29 0.46 -3.57 1.21
CA THR A 29 1.69 -3.07 0.60
C THR A 29 2.76 -4.16 0.63
N PHE A 30 3.45 -4.31 -0.49
CA PHE A 30 4.55 -5.25 -0.68
C PHE A 30 5.80 -4.48 -1.10
N ASN A 31 6.94 -4.92 -0.61
CA ASN A 31 8.23 -4.53 -1.17
C ASN A 31 8.56 -5.45 -2.33
N PHE A 32 9.18 -4.92 -3.37
CA PHE A 32 9.78 -5.71 -4.43
C PHE A 32 11.27 -5.39 -4.57
N SER A 33 12.04 -6.34 -5.05
CA SER A 33 13.45 -6.16 -5.39
C SER A 33 13.85 -7.11 -6.50
N PHE A 34 14.68 -6.63 -7.45
CA PHE A 34 15.36 -7.47 -8.43
C PHE A 34 16.71 -6.87 -8.81
N GLY A 35 17.65 -7.74 -9.18
CA GLY A 35 19.00 -7.37 -9.56
C GLY A 35 19.29 -7.54 -11.04
N ASN A 36 20.42 -7.03 -11.49
CA ASN A 36 20.89 -7.21 -12.86
C ASN A 36 21.52 -8.60 -13.06
N VAL A 37 21.06 -9.31 -14.08
CA VAL A 37 21.66 -10.58 -14.53
C VAL A 37 22.25 -10.46 -15.95
N GLY A 38 21.62 -9.68 -16.81
CA GLY A 38 22.02 -9.60 -18.23
C GLY A 38 21.94 -8.22 -18.88
N GLY A 39 21.60 -7.17 -18.11
CA GLY A 39 21.54 -5.80 -18.63
C GLY A 39 22.87 -5.05 -18.53
N PRO A 40 22.98 -3.91 -19.24
CA PRO A 40 24.20 -3.09 -19.23
C PRO A 40 24.38 -2.27 -17.94
N VAL A 41 23.34 -2.10 -17.13
CA VAL A 41 23.40 -1.34 -15.87
C VAL A 41 23.43 -2.31 -14.69
N SER A 42 24.56 -2.35 -14.00
CA SER A 42 24.70 -3.17 -12.79
C SER A 42 23.97 -2.54 -11.60
N GLY A 43 23.45 -3.40 -10.72
CA GLY A 43 22.83 -2.98 -9.46
C GLY A 43 21.45 -3.60 -9.26
N THR A 44 20.73 -3.07 -8.28
CA THR A 44 19.44 -3.58 -7.82
C THR A 44 18.39 -2.47 -7.89
N VAL A 45 17.18 -2.84 -8.31
CA VAL A 45 16.00 -2.00 -8.28
C VAL A 45 15.11 -2.45 -7.12
N GLN A 46 14.63 -1.51 -6.31
CA GLN A 46 13.76 -1.79 -5.18
C GLN A 46 12.60 -0.80 -5.16
N GLY A 47 11.49 -1.23 -4.60
CA GLY A 47 10.34 -0.37 -4.46
C GLY A 47 9.20 -1.00 -3.69
N THR A 48 8.06 -0.35 -3.76
CA THR A 48 6.83 -0.79 -3.12
C THR A 48 5.70 -0.86 -4.13
N LEU A 49 4.80 -1.79 -3.94
CA LEU A 49 3.54 -1.84 -4.65
C LEU A 49 2.38 -2.05 -3.67
N THR A 50 1.24 -1.46 -3.96
CA THR A 50 0.04 -1.56 -3.14
C THR A 50 -1.04 -2.27 -3.95
N LEU A 51 -1.60 -3.33 -3.37
CA LEU A 51 -2.69 -4.13 -3.93
C LEU A 51 -3.94 -4.00 -3.04
N PRO A 52 -5.13 -4.33 -3.54
CA PRO A 52 -6.28 -4.61 -2.69
C PRO A 52 -5.92 -5.67 -1.63
N ASP A 53 -6.46 -5.52 -0.43
CA ASP A 53 -6.17 -6.43 0.68
C ASP A 53 -6.76 -7.82 0.45
N GLY A 54 -6.09 -8.81 1.03
CA GLY A 54 -6.47 -10.21 0.99
C GLY A 54 -5.88 -11.00 -0.18
N ASP A 55 -6.10 -12.30 -0.12
CA ASP A 55 -5.70 -13.23 -1.17
C ASP A 55 -6.60 -13.07 -2.41
N GLY A 56 -6.03 -13.23 -3.60
CA GLY A 56 -6.78 -13.12 -4.84
C GLY A 56 -5.92 -13.25 -6.08
N THR A 57 -6.57 -13.39 -7.22
CA THR A 57 -5.96 -13.44 -8.55
C THR A 57 -6.34 -12.20 -9.34
N ASN A 58 -5.46 -11.77 -10.27
CA ASN A 58 -5.67 -10.60 -11.12
C ASN A 58 -5.89 -9.30 -10.32
N LEU A 59 -5.25 -9.17 -9.15
CA LEU A 59 -5.26 -7.95 -8.36
C LEU A 59 -4.44 -6.88 -9.07
N SER A 60 -5.02 -5.72 -9.32
CA SER A 60 -4.32 -4.61 -9.94
C SER A 60 -3.65 -3.73 -8.90
N ALA A 61 -2.38 -3.39 -9.12
CA ALA A 61 -1.68 -2.44 -8.28
C ALA A 61 -2.31 -1.04 -8.39
N THR A 62 -2.61 -0.45 -7.25
CA THR A 62 -3.13 0.93 -7.13
C THR A 62 -2.00 1.94 -6.93
N SER A 63 -0.82 1.47 -6.52
CA SER A 63 0.42 2.24 -6.41
C SER A 63 1.61 1.36 -6.74
N LEU A 64 2.59 1.88 -7.46
CA LEU A 64 3.86 1.22 -7.74
C LEU A 64 4.96 2.28 -7.75
N ILE A 65 5.84 2.22 -6.75
CA ILE A 65 6.87 3.24 -6.53
C ILE A 65 8.24 2.58 -6.50
N VAL A 66 9.15 3.02 -7.36
CA VAL A 66 10.58 2.67 -7.27
C VAL A 66 11.23 3.61 -6.25
N THR A 67 11.76 3.03 -5.19
CA THR A 67 12.40 3.78 -4.09
C THR A 67 13.92 3.79 -4.16
N SER A 68 14.51 2.79 -4.84
CA SER A 68 15.95 2.66 -5.03
C SER A 68 16.24 2.06 -6.40
N ALA A 69 17.19 2.65 -7.12
CA ALA A 69 17.68 2.17 -8.40
C ALA A 69 19.07 2.75 -8.68
N PRO A 70 19.89 2.13 -9.55
CA PRO A 70 21.15 2.70 -10.00
C PRO A 70 20.97 4.08 -10.63
N SER A 71 21.80 5.06 -10.25
CA SER A 71 21.74 6.43 -10.79
C SER A 71 21.93 6.51 -12.31
N ALA A 72 22.62 5.53 -12.90
CA ALA A 72 22.80 5.40 -14.34
C ALA A 72 21.48 5.22 -15.11
N LEU A 73 20.38 4.84 -14.45
CA LEU A 73 19.06 4.77 -15.07
C LEU A 73 18.40 6.14 -15.28
N GLY A 74 18.88 7.20 -14.62
CA GLY A 74 18.45 8.57 -14.83
C GLY A 74 17.14 9.00 -14.15
N TYR A 75 16.52 8.14 -13.34
CA TYR A 75 15.26 8.48 -12.65
C TYR A 75 15.51 9.30 -11.38
N THR A 76 14.65 10.28 -11.13
CA THR A 76 14.55 10.92 -9.81
C THR A 76 13.72 10.04 -8.88
N LEU A 77 14.30 9.62 -7.76
CA LEU A 77 13.65 8.75 -6.79
C LEU A 77 13.11 9.55 -5.58
N PRO A 78 12.01 9.13 -4.97
CA PRO A 78 11.13 8.01 -5.36
C PRO A 78 10.40 8.30 -6.68
N PHE A 79 10.23 7.27 -7.52
CA PHE A 79 9.60 7.39 -8.83
C PHE A 79 8.27 6.61 -8.86
N ASP A 80 7.17 7.33 -9.07
CA ASP A 80 5.83 6.73 -9.20
C ASP A 80 5.63 6.26 -10.64
N VAL A 81 5.59 4.94 -10.82
CA VAL A 81 5.48 4.29 -12.12
C VAL A 81 4.10 4.51 -12.74
N LEU A 82 3.03 4.39 -11.93
CA LEU A 82 1.66 4.51 -12.45
C LEU A 82 1.29 5.95 -12.80
N ALA A 83 1.86 6.93 -12.10
CA ALA A 83 1.64 8.34 -12.40
C ALA A 83 2.43 8.84 -13.61
N ASN A 84 3.61 8.26 -13.88
CA ASN A 84 4.53 8.78 -14.89
C ASN A 84 4.46 8.03 -16.23
N PHE A 85 3.96 6.80 -16.27
CA PHE A 85 3.79 6.05 -17.51
C PHE A 85 2.31 5.94 -17.88
N THR A 86 1.97 6.49 -19.04
CA THR A 86 0.57 6.53 -19.53
C THR A 86 0.09 5.20 -20.08
N THR A 87 1.00 4.31 -20.48
CA THR A 87 0.68 3.00 -21.01
C THR A 87 1.15 1.92 -20.06
N VAL A 88 0.21 1.37 -19.32
CA VAL A 88 0.40 0.23 -18.41
C VAL A 88 -0.43 -0.93 -18.92
N PHE A 89 0.16 -2.11 -18.97
CA PHE A 89 -0.52 -3.33 -19.39
C PHE A 89 -0.17 -4.48 -18.43
N GLY A 90 -1.03 -5.48 -18.40
CA GLY A 90 -0.84 -6.65 -17.57
C GLY A 90 -0.84 -6.36 -16.06
N ASN A 91 -1.29 -5.20 -15.58
CA ASN A 91 -1.30 -4.84 -14.15
C ASN A 91 -2.10 -5.86 -13.32
N SER A 92 -1.50 -7.03 -13.11
CA SER A 92 -2.13 -8.20 -12.55
C SER A 92 -1.16 -8.96 -11.64
N PHE A 93 -1.57 -9.15 -10.42
CA PHE A 93 -0.82 -9.87 -9.38
C PHE A 93 -1.70 -10.93 -8.74
N THR A 94 -1.10 -12.04 -8.32
CA THR A 94 -1.77 -13.07 -7.53
C THR A 94 -1.17 -13.08 -6.14
N VAL A 95 -2.03 -12.94 -5.13
CA VAL A 95 -1.65 -13.05 -3.72
C VAL A 95 -2.24 -14.34 -3.15
N SER A 96 -1.44 -15.10 -2.46
CA SER A 96 -1.85 -16.32 -1.76
C SER A 96 -1.08 -16.47 -0.46
N GLY A 97 -1.80 -16.65 0.65
CA GLY A 97 -1.21 -16.69 1.99
C GLY A 97 -0.48 -15.41 2.37
N GLY A 98 -0.94 -14.24 1.88
CA GLY A 98 -0.36 -12.94 2.16
C GLY A 98 0.97 -12.67 1.42
N VAL A 99 1.33 -13.47 0.41
CA VAL A 99 2.52 -13.26 -0.42
C VAL A 99 2.16 -13.21 -1.90
N ILE A 100 2.91 -12.45 -2.70
CA ILE A 100 2.74 -12.42 -4.15
C ILE A 100 3.38 -13.66 -4.74
N THR A 101 2.58 -14.49 -5.42
CA THR A 101 3.00 -15.76 -6.04
C THR A 101 3.11 -15.67 -7.56
N ALA A 102 2.46 -14.69 -8.18
CA ALA A 102 2.58 -14.43 -9.61
C ALA A 102 2.41 -12.94 -9.91
N SER A 103 3.06 -12.48 -10.96
CA SER A 103 2.97 -11.11 -11.44
C SER A 103 3.00 -11.05 -12.96
N SER A 104 2.21 -10.14 -13.51
CA SER A 104 2.23 -9.73 -14.91
C SER A 104 1.99 -8.23 -14.96
N PHE A 105 3.07 -7.47 -15.07
CA PHE A 105 3.03 -6.00 -15.09
C PHE A 105 4.00 -5.47 -16.14
N GLY A 106 3.57 -4.49 -16.89
CA GLY A 106 4.44 -3.77 -17.81
C GLY A 106 4.02 -2.31 -17.93
N ALA A 107 5.00 -1.42 -17.89
CA ALA A 107 4.83 0.00 -18.21
C ALA A 107 5.74 0.35 -19.40
N LEU A 108 5.21 1.12 -20.37
CA LEU A 108 5.96 1.58 -21.54
C LEU A 108 6.40 3.03 -21.36
N SER A 109 7.63 3.27 -21.79
CA SER A 109 8.16 4.62 -21.97
C SER A 109 7.62 5.26 -23.25
N ILE A 110 7.87 6.55 -23.42
CA ILE A 110 7.67 7.25 -24.68
C ILE A 110 8.54 6.57 -25.76
N GLY A 111 7.92 6.07 -26.82
CA GLY A 111 8.61 5.28 -27.87
C GLY A 111 8.29 3.79 -27.86
N GLY A 112 7.48 3.32 -26.89
CA GLY A 112 6.94 1.96 -26.90
C GLY A 112 7.88 0.88 -26.34
N ALA A 113 9.05 1.25 -25.82
CA ALA A 113 9.91 0.30 -25.11
C ALA A 113 9.42 0.08 -23.68
N PHE A 114 9.66 -1.12 -23.12
CA PHE A 114 9.42 -1.36 -21.69
C PHE A 114 10.24 -0.40 -20.85
N ALA A 115 9.58 0.28 -19.92
CA ALA A 115 10.26 1.08 -18.91
C ALA A 115 10.46 0.24 -17.65
N LEU A 116 9.39 -0.34 -17.12
CA LEU A 116 9.41 -1.30 -16.01
C LEU A 116 8.59 -2.52 -16.40
N ASN A 117 9.08 -3.72 -16.08
CA ASN A 117 8.37 -4.97 -16.32
C ASN A 117 8.58 -5.98 -15.21
N PHE A 118 7.52 -6.71 -14.85
CA PHE A 118 7.52 -7.88 -13.99
C PHE A 118 6.66 -8.96 -14.64
N SER A 119 7.25 -9.76 -15.50
CA SER A 119 6.55 -10.84 -16.22
C SER A 119 7.41 -12.09 -16.25
N PRO A 120 7.54 -12.80 -15.11
CA PRO A 120 8.24 -14.08 -15.08
C PRO A 120 7.71 -15.02 -16.16
N GLY A 121 8.62 -15.65 -16.89
CA GLY A 121 8.28 -16.54 -17.99
C GLY A 121 8.04 -15.88 -19.36
N ASN A 122 7.99 -14.55 -19.44
CA ASN A 122 7.90 -13.79 -20.70
C ASN A 122 9.11 -12.87 -20.89
N PHE A 123 9.04 -11.66 -20.32
CA PHE A 123 10.08 -10.63 -20.49
C PHE A 123 10.92 -10.45 -19.24
N GLY A 124 10.69 -11.26 -18.21
CA GLY A 124 11.41 -11.20 -16.96
C GLY A 124 11.13 -9.94 -16.14
N SER A 125 12.14 -9.52 -15.39
CA SER A 125 12.13 -8.28 -14.62
C SER A 125 13.12 -7.30 -15.21
N LEU A 126 12.68 -6.08 -15.49
CA LEU A 126 13.57 -5.06 -16.04
C LEU A 126 13.15 -3.64 -15.61
N PHE A 127 14.12 -2.75 -15.52
CA PHE A 127 13.92 -1.32 -15.39
C PHE A 127 14.96 -0.61 -16.28
N ASN A 128 14.49 -0.06 -17.39
CA ASN A 128 15.34 0.52 -18.42
C ASN A 128 15.73 1.95 -18.10
N VAL A 129 16.76 2.44 -18.80
CA VAL A 129 17.21 3.83 -18.71
C VAL A 129 16.05 4.75 -19.13
N GLN A 130 15.83 5.82 -18.37
CA GLN A 130 14.78 6.80 -18.59
C GLN A 130 14.89 7.40 -20.01
N GLY A 131 13.79 7.40 -20.75
CA GLY A 131 13.73 7.93 -22.11
C GLY A 131 14.46 7.09 -23.15
N SER A 132 15.01 5.93 -22.81
CA SER A 132 15.63 5.03 -23.78
C SER A 132 14.55 4.32 -24.58
N GLY A 133 14.71 4.30 -25.92
CA GLY A 133 13.92 3.47 -26.82
C GLY A 133 14.44 2.03 -26.92
N ALA A 134 15.54 1.70 -26.27
CA ALA A 134 16.13 0.35 -26.32
C ALA A 134 15.46 -0.59 -25.30
N ALA A 135 15.13 -1.79 -25.74
CA ALA A 135 14.36 -2.74 -24.94
C ALA A 135 15.08 -3.29 -23.70
N LEU A 136 16.42 -3.29 -23.69
CA LEU A 136 17.23 -3.87 -22.62
C LEU A 136 18.39 -2.94 -22.26
N SER A 137 18.07 -1.69 -21.92
CA SER A 137 19.08 -0.64 -21.69
C SER A 137 19.44 -0.44 -20.21
N GLY A 138 18.81 -1.15 -19.32
CA GLY A 138 18.88 -0.91 -17.88
C GLY A 138 19.33 -2.11 -17.05
N VAL A 139 18.74 -2.24 -15.88
CA VAL A 139 18.81 -3.42 -15.01
C VAL A 139 17.86 -4.47 -15.58
N VAL A 140 18.38 -5.65 -15.90
CA VAL A 140 17.63 -6.69 -16.62
C VAL A 140 17.88 -8.06 -16.01
N ASP A 141 16.82 -8.78 -15.71
CA ASP A 141 16.78 -10.20 -15.34
C ASP A 141 15.67 -10.90 -16.12
N LEU A 142 15.99 -11.37 -17.31
CA LEU A 142 15.01 -11.96 -18.25
C LEU A 142 14.28 -13.19 -17.72
N ASN A 143 14.85 -13.87 -16.73
CA ASN A 143 14.24 -15.04 -16.13
C ASN A 143 13.57 -14.74 -14.78
N SER A 144 13.65 -13.49 -14.31
CA SER A 144 13.16 -13.05 -12.97
C SER A 144 13.71 -13.90 -11.81
N THR A 145 14.95 -14.38 -11.94
CA THR A 145 15.58 -15.24 -10.93
C THR A 145 15.90 -14.50 -9.65
N THR A 146 16.03 -13.17 -9.74
CA THR A 146 16.33 -12.28 -8.61
C THR A 146 15.11 -11.51 -8.12
N LEU A 147 13.97 -11.63 -8.81
CA LEU A 147 12.75 -10.94 -8.41
C LEU A 147 12.19 -11.54 -7.11
N THR A 148 12.04 -10.69 -6.13
CA THR A 148 11.45 -11.05 -4.84
C THR A 148 10.34 -10.09 -4.45
N TYR A 149 9.34 -10.61 -3.75
CA TYR A 149 8.30 -9.84 -3.10
C TYR A 149 8.26 -10.18 -1.62
N SER A 150 8.03 -9.19 -0.78
CA SER A 150 7.80 -9.41 0.65
C SER A 150 6.73 -8.45 1.16
N PRO A 151 5.83 -8.88 2.06
CA PRO A 151 4.90 -7.96 2.71
C PRO A 151 5.66 -6.82 3.38
N ALA A 152 5.20 -5.59 3.20
CA ALA A 152 5.70 -4.47 3.98
C ALA A 152 5.21 -4.61 5.42
N ALA A 153 6.01 -4.12 6.38
CA ALA A 153 5.56 -4.09 7.77
C ALA A 153 4.24 -3.30 7.86
N PRO A 154 3.23 -3.81 8.56
CA PRO A 154 1.98 -3.10 8.72
C PRO A 154 2.26 -1.74 9.37
N THR A 155 1.82 -0.67 8.73
CA THR A 155 1.74 0.63 9.39
C THR A 155 0.63 0.53 10.42
N THR A 156 0.98 0.54 11.70
CA THR A 156 0.00 0.56 12.79
C THR A 156 -0.73 1.91 12.77
N VAL A 157 -1.77 2.00 11.96
CA VAL A 157 -2.73 3.10 12.07
C VAL A 157 -3.64 2.73 13.25
N PRO A 158 -3.71 3.54 14.32
CA PRO A 158 -4.65 3.28 15.40
C PRO A 158 -6.05 3.18 14.80
N GLU A 159 -6.71 2.04 15.01
CA GLU A 159 -8.07 1.86 14.52
C GLU A 159 -8.98 2.97 15.08
N PRO A 160 -9.93 3.50 14.25
CA PRO A 160 -10.85 4.54 14.69
C PRO A 160 -11.62 4.17 15.97
N SER A 161 -11.86 2.87 16.19
CA SER A 161 -12.45 2.33 17.42
C SER A 161 -11.59 2.56 18.67
N THR A 162 -10.26 2.50 18.54
CA THR A 162 -9.33 2.75 19.66
C THR A 162 -9.36 4.24 20.05
N VAL A 163 -9.41 5.13 19.07
CA VAL A 163 -9.50 6.58 19.29
C VAL A 163 -10.87 6.95 19.91
N LEU A 164 -11.96 6.38 19.42
CA LEU A 164 -13.30 6.57 19.99
C LEU A 164 -13.41 6.01 21.40
N GLY A 165 -12.80 4.86 21.67
CA GLY A 165 -12.73 4.27 23.01
C GLY A 165 -12.00 5.15 24.01
N LEU A 166 -10.85 5.71 23.64
CA LEU A 166 -10.08 6.64 24.46
C LEU A 166 -10.82 7.96 24.73
N LEU A 167 -11.51 8.52 23.72
CA LEU A 167 -12.31 9.73 23.88
C LEU A 167 -13.52 9.51 24.79
N SER A 168 -14.16 8.34 24.73
CA SER A 168 -15.30 8.02 25.59
C SER A 168 -14.90 7.88 27.07
N VAL A 169 -13.78 7.25 27.35
CA VAL A 169 -13.24 7.11 28.71
C VAL A 169 -12.81 8.46 29.31
N ALA A 170 -12.18 9.32 28.48
CA ALA A 170 -11.81 10.66 28.89
C ALA A 170 -13.04 11.55 29.18
N GLY A 171 -14.07 11.45 28.36
CA GLY A 171 -15.32 12.19 28.53
C GLY A 171 -16.08 11.82 29.81
N VAL A 172 -16.15 10.52 30.13
CA VAL A 172 -16.80 10.04 31.36
C VAL A 172 -15.98 10.44 32.60
N GLY A 173 -14.65 10.40 32.53
CA GLY A 173 -13.76 10.81 33.61
C GLY A 173 -13.90 12.29 34.00
N LEU A 174 -14.09 13.17 33.02
CA LEU A 174 -14.31 14.60 33.23
C LEU A 174 -15.68 14.91 33.85
N LEU A 175 -16.73 14.19 33.44
CA LEU A 175 -18.07 14.36 34.04
C LEU A 175 -18.16 13.90 35.49
N CYS A 176 -17.39 12.88 35.89
CA CYS A 176 -17.33 12.39 37.25
C CYS A 176 -16.56 13.35 38.20
N LYS A 177 -15.56 14.09 37.70
CA LYS A 177 -14.77 15.02 38.48
C LYS A 177 -15.51 16.32 38.82
N GLY A 178 -16.45 16.75 37.95
CA GLY A 178 -17.23 17.96 38.17
C GLY A 178 -18.26 17.89 39.31
N ARG A 179 -18.57 16.70 39.83
CA ARG A 179 -19.61 16.53 40.90
C ARG A 179 -19.13 16.63 42.34
N LYS A 180 -17.85 16.92 42.56
CA LYS A 180 -17.29 16.98 43.96
C LYS A 180 -17.14 18.38 44.55
N LEU A 181 -17.68 19.42 43.93
CA LEU A 181 -17.48 20.81 44.35
C LEU A 181 -18.75 21.54 44.76
N GLU A 182 -19.81 20.86 45.21
CA GLU A 182 -20.90 21.52 45.96
C GLU A 182 -21.17 20.77 47.27
N LYS A 183 -20.46 21.23 48.28
CA LYS A 183 -20.85 21.13 49.69
C LYS A 183 -20.57 22.46 50.36
#